data_4ae402f7d804514ee7f8200a6d19a63b
#
_entry.id   4ae402f7d804514ee7f8200a6d19a63b
#
_cell.length_a   1.000
_cell.length_b   1.000
_cell.length_c   1.000
_cell.angle_alpha   90.00
_cell.angle_beta   90.00
_cell.angle_gamma   90.00
#
_symmetry.space_group_name_H-M   'P 1'
#
loop_
_entity.id
_entity.type
_entity.pdbx_description
1 polymer ?
#
loop_
_entity_poly.entity_id
_entity_poly.type
_entity_poly.pdbx_seq_one_letter_code
_entity_poly.pdbx_strand_id
1 'polypeptide(L)'
;TPDKGGVAMEQLQGELLKAQSAEVDAVSGSTVTSDAVKKAMAAAIEKAKSGDASTGSDEALAFTAGTYTGTGVGYNGPTTVEVTFDDSKITDIKIVDTKETAHAGDTAFEVLIPQMIEANGTGVDAVSGATFSSKALKTAVNDAAEQAGVTNLDAFKANTLEVKAQDPIEDTWDVVVVGGGGA
;
A
#
# COMPACT_ATOMS: atom_id res chain seq x y z
N THR A 1 -3.04 35.32 -2.95
CA THR A 1 -2.70 35.19 -1.52
C THR A 1 -1.87 33.94 -1.35
N PRO A 2 -0.69 34.00 -0.69
CA PRO A 2 0.08 32.81 -0.42
C PRO A 2 -0.79 31.79 0.35
N ASP A 3 -0.62 30.52 0.00
CA ASP A 3 -1.36 29.43 0.61
C ASP A 3 -1.00 29.31 2.10
N LYS A 4 -1.83 29.93 2.94
CA LYS A 4 -1.64 29.91 4.40
C LYS A 4 -1.69 28.51 4.99
N GLY A 5 -2.38 27.58 4.33
CA GLY A 5 -2.46 26.19 4.75
C GLY A 5 -1.14 25.43 4.54
N GLY A 6 -0.48 25.64 3.41
CA GLY A 6 0.81 25.01 3.10
C GLY A 6 1.92 25.45 4.07
N VAL A 7 2.04 26.74 4.32
CA VAL A 7 3.03 27.29 5.29
C VAL A 7 2.77 26.76 6.70
N ALA A 8 1.49 26.67 7.10
CA ALA A 8 1.13 26.13 8.41
C ALA A 8 1.46 24.64 8.54
N MET A 9 1.31 23.86 7.47
CA MET A 9 1.69 22.45 7.47
C MET A 9 3.19 22.24 7.66
N GLU A 10 4.03 23.00 6.97
CA GLU A 10 5.50 22.90 7.11
C GLU A 10 5.95 23.26 8.54
N GLN A 11 5.42 24.33 9.12
CA GLN A 11 5.73 24.73 10.49
C GLN A 11 5.29 23.68 11.51
N LEU A 12 4.05 23.20 11.42
CA LEU A 12 3.52 22.17 12.32
C LEU A 12 4.27 20.84 12.20
N GLN A 13 4.66 20.45 11.00
CA GLN A 13 5.44 19.23 10.82
C GLN A 13 6.77 19.30 11.60
N GLY A 14 7.46 20.43 11.54
CA GLY A 14 8.69 20.64 12.30
C GLY A 14 8.50 20.61 13.82
N GLU A 15 7.42 21.21 14.31
CA GLU A 15 7.10 21.25 15.74
C GLU A 15 6.63 19.88 16.27
N LEU A 16 5.78 19.18 15.53
CA LEU A 16 5.30 17.84 15.87
C LEU A 16 6.45 16.82 15.95
N LEU A 17 7.40 16.90 14.99
CA LEU A 17 8.59 16.03 15.00
C LEU A 17 9.52 16.32 16.19
N LYS A 18 9.66 17.58 16.58
CA LYS A 18 10.48 17.96 17.76
C LYS A 18 9.80 17.61 19.08
N ALA A 19 8.49 17.83 19.17
CA ALA A 19 7.72 17.55 20.37
C ALA A 19 7.43 16.05 20.57
N GLN A 20 7.52 15.23 19.51
CA GLN A 20 7.11 13.82 19.52
C GLN A 20 5.68 13.65 20.09
N SER A 21 4.82 14.65 19.90
CA SER A 21 3.47 14.75 20.46
C SER A 21 2.55 15.53 19.53
N ALA A 22 1.26 15.25 19.59
CA ALA A 22 0.23 16.05 18.92
C ALA A 22 -0.14 17.35 19.71
N GLU A 23 0.43 17.55 20.90
CA GLU A 23 0.21 18.72 21.75
C GLU A 23 1.20 19.84 21.40
N VAL A 24 0.97 20.49 20.26
CA VAL A 24 1.70 21.69 19.81
C VAL A 24 0.72 22.84 19.62
N ASP A 25 1.19 24.08 19.63
CA ASP A 25 0.33 25.24 19.41
C ASP A 25 -0.18 25.29 17.97
N ALA A 26 -1.34 25.90 17.78
CA ALA A 26 -1.88 26.12 16.44
C ALA A 26 -1.17 27.31 15.78
N VAL A 27 -0.87 27.18 14.48
CA VAL A 27 -0.29 28.30 13.72
C VAL A 27 -1.32 29.43 13.57
N SER A 28 -0.93 30.62 13.97
CA SER A 28 -1.79 31.80 13.94
C SER A 28 -2.33 32.07 12.53
N GLY A 29 -3.65 32.23 12.43
CA GLY A 29 -4.35 32.45 11.17
C GLY A 29 -4.61 31.19 10.32
N SER A 30 -4.28 30.00 10.82
CA SER A 30 -4.51 28.71 10.15
C SER A 30 -5.04 27.64 11.12
N THR A 31 -5.91 28.02 12.04
CA THR A 31 -6.43 27.18 13.13
C THR A 31 -7.10 25.90 12.62
N VAL A 32 -7.93 26.00 11.58
CA VAL A 32 -8.64 24.84 11.01
C VAL A 32 -7.65 23.81 10.45
N THR A 33 -6.61 24.26 9.74
CA THR A 33 -5.55 23.38 9.21
C THR A 33 -4.74 22.78 10.35
N SER A 34 -4.38 23.59 11.36
CA SER A 34 -3.64 23.14 12.54
C SER A 34 -4.40 22.06 13.31
N ASP A 35 -5.69 22.25 13.54
CA ASP A 35 -6.53 21.28 14.24
C ASP A 35 -6.69 19.96 13.45
N ALA A 36 -6.78 20.03 12.13
CA ALA A 36 -6.84 18.85 11.28
C ALA A 36 -5.53 18.02 11.37
N VAL A 37 -4.37 18.70 11.30
CA VAL A 37 -3.05 18.05 11.39
C VAL A 37 -2.84 17.46 12.80
N LYS A 38 -3.19 18.18 13.85
CA LYS A 38 -3.10 17.68 15.24
C LYS A 38 -3.99 16.46 15.47
N LYS A 39 -5.21 16.47 14.97
CA LYS A 39 -6.12 15.31 15.02
C LYS A 39 -5.54 14.10 14.28
N ALA A 40 -5.00 14.30 13.08
CA ALA A 40 -4.39 13.22 12.31
C ALA A 40 -3.17 12.64 13.04
N MET A 41 -2.32 13.49 13.63
CA MET A 41 -1.16 13.04 14.40
C MET A 41 -1.56 12.32 15.69
N ALA A 42 -2.55 12.80 16.42
CA ALA A 42 -3.08 12.15 17.61
C ALA A 42 -3.61 10.75 17.27
N ALA A 43 -4.39 10.62 16.20
CA ALA A 43 -4.88 9.34 15.75
C ALA A 43 -3.75 8.38 15.33
N ALA A 44 -2.70 8.89 14.67
CA ALA A 44 -1.53 8.10 14.32
C ALA A 44 -0.74 7.62 15.57
N ILE A 45 -0.58 8.49 16.57
CA ILE A 45 0.09 8.14 17.84
C ILE A 45 -0.72 7.12 18.63
N GLU A 46 -2.04 7.27 18.69
CA GLU A 46 -2.94 6.28 19.33
C GLU A 46 -2.82 4.92 18.64
N LYS A 47 -2.82 4.92 17.31
CA LYS A 47 -2.64 3.72 16.49
C LYS A 47 -1.27 3.07 16.71
N ALA A 48 -0.22 3.87 16.82
CA ALA A 48 1.12 3.39 17.13
C ALA A 48 1.25 2.86 18.58
N LYS A 49 0.56 3.47 19.55
CA LYS A 49 0.55 3.02 20.96
C LYS A 49 -0.27 1.77 21.17
N SER A 50 -1.35 1.57 20.42
CA SER A 50 -2.17 0.35 20.49
C SER A 50 -1.47 -0.88 19.91
N GLY A 51 -0.25 -0.73 19.38
CA GLY A 51 0.46 -1.80 18.67
C GLY A 51 -0.11 -2.04 17.27
N ASP A 52 -1.09 -1.25 16.87
CA ASP A 52 -1.74 -1.27 15.56
C ASP A 52 -0.95 -0.39 14.55
N ALA A 53 0.36 -0.42 14.65
CA ALA A 53 1.24 -0.09 13.56
C ALA A 53 1.17 -1.28 12.59
N SER A 54 0.05 -1.33 11.88
CA SER A 54 -0.24 -2.34 10.89
C SER A 54 0.72 -2.21 9.70
N THR A 55 1.87 -2.78 9.87
CA THR A 55 2.54 -3.51 8.82
C THR A 55 1.87 -4.89 8.80
N GLY A 56 0.80 -5.04 8.00
CA GLY A 56 0.01 -6.26 7.95
C GLY A 56 -0.81 -6.48 9.24
N SER A 57 -2.12 -6.35 9.19
CA SER A 57 -2.96 -6.67 10.34
C SER A 57 -2.82 -8.16 10.62
N ASP A 58 -2.38 -8.52 11.85
CA ASP A 58 -2.47 -9.89 12.41
C ASP A 58 -3.93 -10.35 12.61
N GLU A 59 -4.88 -9.60 12.08
CA GLU A 59 -6.27 -10.03 12.04
C GLU A 59 -6.36 -11.12 10.97
N ALA A 60 -6.53 -12.36 11.41
CA ALA A 60 -6.65 -13.51 10.53
C ALA A 60 -7.75 -13.24 9.49
N LEU A 61 -7.35 -13.08 8.23
CA LEU A 61 -8.30 -12.95 7.14
C LEU A 61 -9.03 -14.29 6.95
N ALA A 62 -10.32 -14.22 6.79
CA ALA A 62 -11.12 -15.38 6.44
C ALA A 62 -11.89 -15.08 5.16
N PHE A 63 -12.01 -16.10 4.31
CA PHE A 63 -12.69 -16.05 3.03
C PHE A 63 -13.66 -17.23 2.93
N THR A 64 -14.61 -17.14 2.06
CA THR A 64 -15.34 -18.31 1.59
C THR A 64 -14.50 -18.98 0.51
N ALA A 65 -14.04 -20.21 0.75
CA ALA A 65 -13.22 -20.94 -0.22
C ALA A 65 -13.94 -21.08 -1.57
N GLY A 66 -13.23 -20.82 -2.66
CA GLY A 66 -13.77 -20.86 -4.01
C GLY A 66 -12.98 -20.01 -4.99
N THR A 67 -13.44 -19.99 -6.24
CA THR A 67 -12.87 -19.15 -7.30
C THR A 67 -13.85 -18.03 -7.62
N TYR A 68 -13.38 -16.79 -7.58
CA TYR A 68 -14.17 -15.59 -7.79
C TYR A 68 -13.56 -14.75 -8.90
N THR A 69 -14.42 -14.12 -9.70
CA THR A 69 -13.99 -13.29 -10.81
C THR A 69 -14.11 -11.82 -10.42
N GLY A 70 -12.99 -11.11 -10.46
CA GLY A 70 -12.99 -9.67 -10.22
C GLY A 70 -12.51 -8.86 -11.41
N THR A 71 -12.90 -7.60 -11.48
CA THR A 71 -12.58 -6.71 -12.60
C THR A 71 -12.04 -5.37 -12.10
N GLY A 72 -10.96 -4.91 -12.72
CA GLY A 72 -10.37 -3.58 -12.48
C GLY A 72 -10.15 -2.84 -13.79
N VAL A 73 -10.21 -1.51 -13.75
CA VAL A 73 -10.00 -0.67 -14.94
C VAL A 73 -8.57 -0.17 -14.97
N GLY A 74 -7.86 -0.49 -16.03
CA GLY A 74 -6.50 -0.06 -16.30
C GLY A 74 -6.41 1.08 -17.31
N TYR A 75 -5.24 1.22 -17.94
CA TYR A 75 -4.99 2.30 -18.91
C TYR A 75 -5.76 2.09 -20.22
N ASN A 76 -5.72 0.88 -20.79
CA ASN A 76 -6.33 0.55 -22.07
C ASN A 76 -7.72 -0.09 -21.94
N GLY A 77 -8.18 -0.33 -20.73
CA GLY A 77 -9.51 -0.93 -20.51
C GLY A 77 -9.57 -1.85 -19.28
N PRO A 78 -10.61 -2.68 -19.20
CA PRO A 78 -10.77 -3.58 -18.08
C PRO A 78 -9.75 -4.73 -18.11
N THR A 79 -9.32 -5.12 -16.91
CA THR A 79 -8.59 -6.35 -16.64
C THR A 79 -9.47 -7.21 -15.75
N THR A 80 -9.75 -8.43 -16.17
CA THR A 80 -10.55 -9.42 -15.45
C THR A 80 -9.64 -10.55 -14.96
N VAL A 81 -9.78 -10.90 -13.69
CA VAL A 81 -9.01 -11.98 -13.05
C VAL A 81 -9.94 -13.01 -12.42
N GLU A 82 -9.48 -14.25 -12.39
CA GLU A 82 -10.00 -15.29 -11.49
C GLU A 82 -9.05 -15.43 -10.31
N VAL A 83 -9.58 -15.30 -9.10
CA VAL A 83 -8.83 -15.46 -7.86
C VAL A 83 -9.40 -16.64 -7.10
N THR A 84 -8.56 -17.57 -6.75
CA THR A 84 -8.93 -18.72 -5.92
C THR A 84 -8.48 -18.48 -4.49
N PHE A 85 -9.43 -18.59 -3.58
CA PHE A 85 -9.20 -18.48 -2.13
C PHE A 85 -9.42 -19.84 -1.47
N ASP A 86 -8.64 -20.12 -0.44
CA ASP A 86 -9.01 -21.07 0.62
C ASP A 86 -9.68 -20.30 1.77
N ASP A 87 -9.91 -20.96 2.90
CA ASP A 87 -10.59 -20.33 4.05
C ASP A 87 -9.80 -19.16 4.67
N SER A 88 -8.53 -18.99 4.34
CA SER A 88 -7.61 -18.04 5.01
C SER A 88 -6.72 -17.22 4.07
N LYS A 89 -6.57 -17.62 2.82
CA LYS A 89 -5.61 -16.99 1.91
C LYS A 89 -5.94 -17.14 0.43
N ILE A 90 -5.25 -16.30 -0.37
CA ILE A 90 -5.17 -16.46 -1.82
C ILE A 90 -4.30 -17.67 -2.14
N THR A 91 -4.80 -18.57 -2.99
CA THR A 91 -4.04 -19.73 -3.47
C THR A 91 -3.62 -19.59 -4.92
N ASP A 92 -4.38 -18.86 -5.74
CA ASP A 92 -4.06 -18.64 -7.15
C ASP A 92 -4.71 -17.35 -7.68
N ILE A 93 -4.06 -16.71 -8.66
CA ILE A 93 -4.58 -15.55 -9.40
C ILE A 93 -4.29 -15.76 -10.88
N LYS A 94 -5.32 -15.77 -11.72
CA LYS A 94 -5.22 -15.91 -13.17
C LYS A 94 -5.81 -14.71 -13.89
N ILE A 95 -5.10 -14.20 -14.89
CA ILE A 95 -5.66 -13.22 -15.82
C ILE A 95 -6.58 -13.96 -16.81
N VAL A 96 -7.85 -13.57 -16.85
CA VAL A 96 -8.85 -14.14 -17.78
C VAL A 96 -8.92 -13.31 -19.04
N ASP A 97 -8.98 -11.98 -18.90
CA ASP A 97 -9.00 -11.03 -20.01
C ASP A 97 -8.31 -9.72 -19.59
N THR A 98 -7.57 -9.14 -20.50
CA THR A 98 -6.95 -7.83 -20.28
C THR A 98 -6.83 -7.06 -21.58
N LYS A 99 -7.00 -5.75 -21.49
CA LYS A 99 -6.78 -4.79 -22.59
C LYS A 99 -5.46 -4.05 -22.45
N GLU A 100 -4.66 -4.39 -21.41
CA GLU A 100 -3.39 -3.72 -21.14
C GLU A 100 -2.38 -3.97 -22.26
N THR A 101 -1.41 -3.05 -22.36
CA THR A 101 -0.36 -3.13 -23.38
C THR A 101 0.54 -4.32 -23.12
N ALA A 102 0.72 -5.17 -24.13
CA ALA A 102 1.71 -6.23 -24.10
C ALA A 102 3.10 -5.67 -23.71
N HIS A 103 3.86 -6.43 -22.94
CA HIS A 103 5.17 -6.10 -22.37
C HIS A 103 5.19 -5.11 -21.18
N ALA A 104 4.23 -4.18 -21.08
CA ALA A 104 4.17 -3.29 -19.90
C ALA A 104 3.18 -3.82 -18.85
N GLY A 105 1.96 -4.14 -19.26
CA GLY A 105 0.93 -4.71 -18.39
C GLY A 105 1.26 -6.13 -17.97
N ASP A 106 1.64 -6.98 -18.93
CA ASP A 106 1.95 -8.40 -18.68
C ASP A 106 3.12 -8.54 -17.69
N THR A 107 4.21 -7.78 -17.87
CA THR A 107 5.36 -7.79 -16.94
C THR A 107 4.95 -7.35 -15.54
N ALA A 108 4.04 -6.35 -15.43
CA ALA A 108 3.54 -5.93 -14.13
C ALA A 108 2.74 -7.04 -13.45
N PHE A 109 1.93 -7.78 -14.19
CA PHE A 109 1.15 -8.87 -13.64
C PHE A 109 2.02 -10.05 -13.19
N GLU A 110 3.04 -10.42 -13.99
CA GLU A 110 4.02 -11.46 -13.63
C GLU A 110 4.75 -11.16 -12.31
N VAL A 111 5.04 -9.88 -12.04
CA VAL A 111 5.69 -9.46 -10.80
C VAL A 111 4.71 -9.39 -9.63
N LEU A 112 3.51 -8.85 -9.84
CA LEU A 112 2.57 -8.56 -8.75
C LEU A 112 1.81 -9.79 -8.28
N ILE A 113 1.45 -10.71 -9.17
CA ILE A 113 0.67 -11.90 -8.81
C ILE A 113 1.36 -12.72 -7.72
N PRO A 114 2.63 -13.13 -7.86
CA PRO A 114 3.33 -13.85 -6.80
C PRO A 114 3.40 -13.06 -5.49
N GLN A 115 3.63 -11.76 -5.57
CA GLN A 115 3.71 -10.89 -4.39
C GLN A 115 2.38 -10.80 -3.64
N MET A 116 1.26 -10.70 -4.35
CA MET A 116 -0.08 -10.66 -3.74
C MET A 116 -0.45 -11.99 -3.08
N ILE A 117 -0.07 -13.11 -3.68
CA ILE A 117 -0.29 -14.44 -3.10
C ILE A 117 0.55 -14.59 -1.82
N GLU A 118 1.82 -14.22 -1.86
CA GLU A 118 2.72 -14.29 -0.70
C GLU A 118 2.29 -13.35 0.43
N ALA A 119 1.91 -12.11 0.09
CA ALA A 119 1.42 -11.13 1.05
C ALA A 119 0.02 -11.45 1.57
N ASN A 120 -0.71 -12.34 0.93
CA ASN A 120 -2.13 -12.57 1.18
C ASN A 120 -2.94 -11.27 1.15
N GLY A 121 -2.69 -10.44 0.14
CA GLY A 121 -3.31 -9.13 0.02
C GLY A 121 -2.83 -8.30 -1.15
N THR A 122 -3.32 -7.07 -1.25
CA THR A 122 -3.03 -6.16 -2.35
C THR A 122 -2.22 -4.92 -1.96
N GLY A 123 -1.65 -4.89 -0.76
CA GLY A 123 -0.81 -3.80 -0.26
C GLY A 123 0.58 -3.69 -0.91
N VAL A 124 0.94 -4.63 -1.78
CA VAL A 124 2.22 -4.67 -2.51
C VAL A 124 2.45 -3.41 -3.36
N ASP A 125 3.68 -3.03 -3.63
CA ASP A 125 4.00 -1.83 -4.40
C ASP A 125 3.62 -1.98 -5.88
N ALA A 126 3.29 -0.86 -6.53
CA ALA A 126 3.04 -0.84 -7.97
C ALA A 126 4.36 -0.95 -8.74
N VAL A 127 4.33 -1.64 -9.87
CA VAL A 127 5.49 -1.75 -10.76
C VAL A 127 5.75 -0.40 -11.44
N SER A 128 6.99 0.08 -11.35
CA SER A 128 7.41 1.34 -11.97
C SER A 128 7.18 1.30 -13.48
N GLY A 129 6.58 2.36 -14.01
CA GLY A 129 6.20 2.44 -15.43
C GLY A 129 4.89 1.74 -15.80
N ALA A 130 4.30 0.93 -14.91
CA ALA A 130 3.03 0.23 -15.13
C ALA A 130 1.99 0.50 -14.03
N THR A 131 1.93 1.71 -13.52
CA THR A 131 1.08 2.09 -12.38
C THR A 131 -0.41 1.83 -12.63
N PHE A 132 -0.90 2.12 -13.83
CA PHE A 132 -2.31 1.91 -14.15
C PHE A 132 -2.66 0.42 -14.22
N SER A 133 -1.82 -0.40 -14.86
CA SER A 133 -2.00 -1.85 -14.93
C SER A 133 -1.89 -2.49 -13.53
N SER A 134 -0.94 -2.04 -12.72
CA SER A 134 -0.80 -2.44 -11.31
C SER A 134 -2.07 -2.14 -10.51
N LYS A 135 -2.63 -0.93 -10.68
CA LYS A 135 -3.87 -0.53 -10.03
C LYS A 135 -5.06 -1.36 -10.50
N ALA A 136 -5.15 -1.65 -11.81
CA ALA A 136 -6.21 -2.48 -12.37
C ALA A 136 -6.19 -3.87 -11.75
N LEU A 137 -5.03 -4.53 -11.69
CA LEU A 137 -4.87 -5.84 -11.08
C LEU A 137 -5.28 -5.82 -9.60
N LYS A 138 -4.77 -4.88 -8.82
CA LYS A 138 -5.13 -4.73 -7.40
C LYS A 138 -6.64 -4.54 -7.20
N THR A 139 -7.27 -3.70 -8.03
CA THR A 139 -8.71 -3.47 -7.97
C THR A 139 -9.50 -4.74 -8.31
N ALA A 140 -9.07 -5.48 -9.33
CA ALA A 140 -9.70 -6.75 -9.71
C ALA A 140 -9.57 -7.81 -8.60
N VAL A 141 -8.41 -7.94 -7.97
CA VAL A 141 -8.21 -8.88 -6.85
C VAL A 141 -9.02 -8.46 -5.62
N ASN A 142 -9.14 -7.15 -5.33
CA ASN A 142 -10.00 -6.66 -4.25
C ASN A 142 -11.48 -6.95 -4.50
N ASP A 143 -11.96 -6.78 -5.73
CA ASP A 143 -13.32 -7.11 -6.14
C ASP A 143 -13.63 -8.61 -5.92
N ALA A 144 -12.70 -9.49 -6.33
CA ALA A 144 -12.83 -10.92 -6.08
C ALA A 144 -12.82 -11.27 -4.58
N ALA A 145 -11.97 -10.60 -3.76
CA ALA A 145 -11.92 -10.80 -2.32
C ALA A 145 -13.20 -10.34 -1.61
N GLU A 146 -13.81 -9.25 -2.08
CA GLU A 146 -15.11 -8.78 -1.57
C GLU A 146 -16.21 -9.80 -1.86
N GLN A 147 -16.24 -10.38 -3.07
CA GLN A 147 -17.16 -11.45 -3.45
C GLN A 147 -16.94 -12.73 -2.62
N ALA A 148 -15.68 -13.05 -2.27
CA ALA A 148 -15.33 -14.14 -1.38
C ALA A 148 -15.73 -13.89 0.09
N GLY A 149 -16.27 -12.71 0.41
CA GLY A 149 -16.72 -12.37 1.75
C GLY A 149 -15.56 -12.18 2.74
N VAL A 150 -14.46 -11.57 2.31
CA VAL A 150 -13.31 -11.31 3.18
C VAL A 150 -13.74 -10.59 4.47
N THR A 151 -13.30 -11.08 5.62
CA THR A 151 -13.70 -10.55 6.93
C THR A 151 -13.30 -9.10 7.15
N ASN A 152 -12.13 -8.70 6.61
CA ASN A 152 -11.59 -7.35 6.72
C ASN A 152 -10.91 -6.94 5.40
N LEU A 153 -11.67 -6.27 4.53
CA LEU A 153 -11.17 -5.83 3.22
C LEU A 153 -10.07 -4.77 3.33
N ASP A 154 -10.12 -3.92 4.35
CA ASP A 154 -9.10 -2.88 4.55
C ASP A 154 -7.78 -3.49 5.01
N ALA A 155 -7.82 -4.49 5.88
CA ALA A 155 -6.67 -5.29 6.24
C ALA A 155 -6.08 -6.01 5.01
N PHE A 156 -6.91 -6.65 4.21
CA PHE A 156 -6.50 -7.29 2.96
C PHE A 156 -5.81 -6.33 1.99
N LYS A 157 -6.32 -5.11 1.85
CA LYS A 157 -5.72 -4.04 1.03
C LYS A 157 -4.41 -3.50 1.61
N ALA A 158 -4.22 -3.61 2.91
CA ALA A 158 -3.01 -3.16 3.60
C ALA A 158 -1.91 -4.23 3.67
N ASN A 159 -2.27 -5.52 3.51
CA ASN A 159 -1.29 -6.59 3.55
C ASN A 159 -0.24 -6.44 2.45
N THR A 160 1.01 -6.40 2.87
CA THR A 160 2.19 -6.27 2.03
C THR A 160 3.18 -7.40 2.34
N LEU A 161 4.21 -7.52 1.51
CA LEU A 161 5.28 -8.48 1.80
C LEU A 161 5.99 -8.11 3.09
N GLU A 162 6.25 -9.09 3.93
CA GLU A 162 7.17 -8.90 5.05
C GLU A 162 8.58 -8.62 4.50
N VAL A 163 9.06 -7.41 4.73
CA VAL A 163 10.47 -7.09 4.48
C VAL A 163 11.28 -7.73 5.59
N LYS A 164 11.76 -8.95 5.36
CA LYS A 164 12.76 -9.53 6.25
C LYS A 164 14.00 -8.63 6.20
N ALA A 165 14.36 -8.05 7.35
CA ALA A 165 15.63 -7.35 7.47
C ALA A 165 16.72 -8.33 7.01
N GLN A 166 17.44 -7.96 5.95
CA GLN A 166 18.63 -8.72 5.60
C GLN A 166 19.67 -8.50 6.68
N ASP A 167 20.37 -9.56 7.02
CA ASP A 167 21.53 -9.43 7.91
C ASP A 167 22.48 -8.38 7.32
N PRO A 168 23.05 -7.49 8.16
CA PRO A 168 23.98 -6.50 7.67
C PRO A 168 25.14 -7.21 6.96
N ILE A 169 25.38 -6.82 5.72
CA ILE A 169 26.53 -7.30 4.97
C ILE A 169 27.75 -6.58 5.56
N GLU A 170 28.52 -7.26 6.39
CA GLU A 170 29.79 -6.80 6.90
C GLU A 170 30.88 -7.30 5.94
N ASP A 171 31.37 -6.41 5.08
CA ASP A 171 32.47 -6.71 4.17
C ASP A 171 33.42 -5.50 4.10
N THR A 172 34.65 -5.76 3.67
CA THR A 172 35.69 -4.72 3.54
C THR A 172 35.96 -4.45 2.07
N TRP A 173 35.72 -3.22 1.62
CA TRP A 173 35.87 -2.79 0.24
C TRP A 173 36.85 -1.62 0.14
N ASP A 174 37.71 -1.61 -0.87
CA ASP A 174 38.63 -0.49 -1.14
C ASP A 174 37.85 0.76 -1.58
N VAL A 175 36.74 0.59 -2.28
CA VAL A 175 35.86 1.67 -2.74
C VAL A 175 34.40 1.23 -2.70
N VAL A 176 33.56 2.07 -2.14
CA VAL A 176 32.10 1.90 -2.17
C VAL A 176 31.47 3.07 -2.92
N VAL A 177 30.72 2.79 -3.97
CA VAL A 177 29.96 3.80 -4.72
C VAL A 177 28.48 3.64 -4.39
N VAL A 178 27.92 4.65 -3.70
CA VAL A 178 26.49 4.70 -3.40
C VAL A 178 25.79 5.60 -4.40
N GLY A 179 24.85 5.05 -5.14
CA GLY A 179 24.20 5.73 -6.26
C GLY A 179 24.78 5.25 -7.59
N GLY A 180 24.80 6.07 -8.60
CA GLY A 180 25.29 5.70 -9.96
C GLY A 180 24.16 5.46 -10.94
N GLY A 181 22.93 5.78 -10.55
CA GLY A 181 21.84 5.98 -11.49
C GLY A 181 22.19 7.17 -12.38
N GLY A 182 22.34 6.91 -13.66
CA GLY A 182 22.76 7.92 -14.62
C GLY A 182 21.86 9.16 -14.63
N ALA A 183 22.48 10.26 -14.88
CA ALA A 183 21.81 11.50 -15.19
C ALA A 183 21.04 11.38 -16.52
#